data_4ab4978ac1f77bc28538bbb92dcbe405
#
_entry.id   4ab4978ac1f77bc28538bbb92dcbe405
#
_cell.length_a   1.000
_cell.length_b   1.000
_cell.length_c   1.000
_cell.angle_alpha   90.00
_cell.angle_beta   90.00
_cell.angle_gamma   90.00
#
_symmetry.space_group_name_H-M   'P 1'
#
loop_
_entity.id
_entity.type
_entity.pdbx_description
1 polymer ?
#
loop_
_entity_poly.entity_id
_entity_poly.type
_entity_poly.pdbx_seq_one_letter_code
_entity_poly.pdbx_strand_id
1 'polypeptide(L)'
;MLGKTERLKMNYKYKKITVLTGHYGCGKTNLAVNLALDMEQYGKVSVVDMDIVNPYFRAADFKDKFPGSNIEIICPPYANTNLDIPVLNFDIERIAKESDFVVIDVGGDDAGAYALGRYRSVFEKYAGETEIIYVFSMYRGPKITAEETAEIMYEIENACKIKCTALVNNSNLGAETVYRTVEESEEFSCKVSELTGLPRIFRCVPADIKENGNNDFPVRRLVRLPWE
;
A
#
# COMPACT_ATOMS: atom_id res chain seq x y z
N MET A 1 16.82 16.76 -12.29
CA MET A 1 17.20 15.44 -12.85
C MET A 1 17.41 14.52 -11.66
N LEU A 2 16.43 13.66 -11.35
CA LEU A 2 16.59 12.61 -10.33
C LEU A 2 17.47 11.53 -10.96
N GLY A 3 18.70 11.38 -10.44
CA GLY A 3 19.67 10.40 -10.92
C GLY A 3 19.05 9.00 -10.99
N LYS A 4 19.37 8.25 -12.06
CA LYS A 4 19.13 6.80 -12.11
C LYS A 4 19.91 6.15 -10.97
N THR A 5 19.27 6.01 -9.83
CA THR A 5 19.81 5.23 -8.70
C THR A 5 19.80 3.77 -9.16
N GLU A 6 20.93 3.07 -9.05
CA GLU A 6 20.98 1.62 -9.20
C GLU A 6 19.96 1.02 -8.23
N ARG A 7 18.83 0.58 -8.78
CA ARG A 7 17.77 -0.05 -8.01
C ARG A 7 18.14 -1.51 -7.83
N LEU A 8 18.13 -1.95 -6.61
CA LEU A 8 18.21 -3.38 -6.30
C LEU A 8 17.06 -4.09 -7.03
N LYS A 9 17.39 -5.08 -7.85
CA LYS A 9 16.39 -5.88 -8.54
C LYS A 9 15.70 -6.76 -7.50
N MET A 10 14.56 -6.29 -7.02
CA MET A 10 13.66 -7.15 -6.25
C MET A 10 13.21 -8.30 -7.14
N ASN A 11 13.29 -9.53 -6.66
CA ASN A 11 12.87 -10.72 -7.38
C ASN A 11 11.36 -10.95 -7.28
N TYR A 12 10.60 -9.83 -7.16
CA TYR A 12 9.17 -9.83 -6.97
C TYR A 12 8.45 -9.48 -8.29
N LYS A 13 7.53 -10.36 -8.71
CA LYS A 13 6.72 -10.16 -9.91
C LYS A 13 5.39 -9.54 -9.55
N TYR A 14 5.19 -8.29 -9.94
CA TYR A 14 3.92 -7.59 -9.73
C TYR A 14 2.74 -8.30 -10.37
N LYS A 15 1.63 -8.32 -9.64
CA LYS A 15 0.33 -8.69 -10.17
C LYS A 15 -0.31 -7.51 -10.88
N LYS A 16 -1.29 -7.77 -11.74
CA LYS A 16 -2.04 -6.73 -12.45
C LYS A 16 -2.79 -5.81 -11.50
N ILE A 17 -3.38 -6.36 -10.44
CA ILE A 17 -4.08 -5.61 -9.41
C ILE A 17 -3.39 -5.87 -8.07
N THR A 18 -2.94 -4.82 -7.42
CA THR A 18 -2.35 -4.83 -6.09
C THR A 18 -3.20 -3.99 -5.16
N VAL A 19 -3.80 -4.61 -4.15
CA VAL A 19 -4.59 -3.93 -3.12
C VAL A 19 -3.77 -3.83 -1.85
N LEU A 20 -3.64 -2.62 -1.30
CA LEU A 20 -2.99 -2.37 -0.03
C LEU A 20 -4.04 -2.12 1.04
N THR A 21 -4.14 -3.01 1.99
CA THR A 21 -4.98 -2.88 3.18
C THR A 21 -4.15 -2.99 4.45
N GLY A 22 -4.70 -2.63 5.59
CA GLY A 22 -3.99 -2.66 6.87
C GLY A 22 -4.42 -1.52 7.76
N HIS A 23 -3.99 -1.54 9.01
CA HIS A 23 -4.39 -0.55 10.00
C HIS A 23 -4.04 0.89 9.58
N TYR A 24 -4.81 1.86 10.11
CA TYR A 24 -4.52 3.28 9.93
C TYR A 24 -3.08 3.63 10.35
N GLY A 25 -2.39 4.42 9.54
CA GLY A 25 -1.04 4.93 9.83
C GLY A 25 0.11 3.94 9.63
N CYS A 26 -0.12 2.73 9.08
CA CYS A 26 0.97 1.83 8.71
C CYS A 26 1.67 2.18 7.39
N GLY A 27 1.36 3.34 6.78
CA GLY A 27 2.07 3.89 5.63
C GLY A 27 1.64 3.35 4.26
N LYS A 28 0.41 2.83 4.13
CA LYS A 28 -0.13 2.26 2.87
C LYS A 28 -0.03 3.22 1.69
N THR A 29 -0.50 4.45 1.86
CA THR A 29 -0.49 5.48 0.81
C THR A 29 0.93 5.78 0.31
N ASN A 30 1.90 5.93 1.23
CA ASN A 30 3.28 6.12 0.83
C ASN A 30 3.85 4.91 0.08
N LEU A 31 3.48 3.70 0.51
CA LEU A 31 3.86 2.46 -0.17
C LEU A 31 3.19 2.35 -1.54
N ALA A 32 1.90 2.69 -1.67
CA ALA A 32 1.18 2.68 -2.95
C ALA A 32 1.89 3.50 -4.02
N VAL A 33 2.33 4.71 -3.65
CA VAL A 33 3.07 5.59 -4.57
C VAL A 33 4.43 5.02 -4.93
N ASN A 34 5.17 4.47 -3.96
CA ASN A 34 6.47 3.87 -4.23
C ASN A 34 6.35 2.63 -5.14
N LEU A 35 5.33 1.78 -4.93
CA LEU A 35 5.03 0.67 -5.81
C LEU A 35 4.67 1.13 -7.22
N ALA A 36 3.82 2.16 -7.35
CA ALA A 36 3.44 2.70 -8.64
C ALA A 36 4.64 3.24 -9.42
N LEU A 37 5.56 3.96 -8.75
CA LEU A 37 6.81 4.45 -9.34
C LEU A 37 7.77 3.32 -9.78
N ASP A 38 7.72 2.19 -9.11
CA ASP A 38 8.51 1.04 -9.53
C ASP A 38 7.82 0.28 -10.69
N MET A 39 6.50 0.10 -10.63
CA MET A 39 5.71 -0.56 -11.67
C MET A 39 5.69 0.21 -13.00
N GLU A 40 5.76 1.55 -12.99
CA GLU A 40 5.70 2.35 -14.22
C GLU A 40 6.82 2.04 -15.23
N GLN A 41 7.90 1.39 -14.78
CA GLN A 41 8.98 0.92 -15.65
C GLN A 41 8.53 -0.24 -16.56
N TYR A 42 7.45 -0.90 -16.19
CA TYR A 42 6.93 -2.09 -16.86
C TYR A 42 5.63 -1.82 -17.64
N GLY A 43 4.99 -0.66 -17.42
CA GLY A 43 3.77 -0.29 -18.12
C GLY A 43 3.03 0.88 -17.49
N LYS A 44 1.82 1.14 -18.01
CA LYS A 44 0.92 2.17 -17.48
C LYS A 44 0.37 1.73 -16.12
N VAL A 45 0.43 2.63 -15.13
CA VAL A 45 -0.06 2.37 -13.77
C VAL A 45 -1.23 3.29 -13.43
N SER A 46 -2.28 2.73 -12.86
CA SER A 46 -3.33 3.52 -12.19
C SER A 46 -3.28 3.28 -10.68
N VAL A 47 -3.25 4.36 -9.91
CA VAL A 47 -3.40 4.32 -8.45
C VAL A 47 -4.79 4.79 -8.09
N VAL A 48 -5.57 3.93 -7.44
CA VAL A 48 -6.94 4.23 -6.98
C VAL A 48 -6.88 4.50 -5.49
N ASP A 49 -7.19 5.74 -5.10
CA ASP A 49 -7.27 6.15 -3.70
C ASP A 49 -8.68 5.90 -3.18
N MET A 50 -8.82 4.92 -2.27
CA MET A 50 -10.06 4.58 -1.58
C MET A 50 -10.08 5.08 -0.13
N ASP A 51 -9.09 5.85 0.33
CA ASP A 51 -9.11 6.45 1.66
C ASP A 51 -10.00 7.69 1.67
N ILE A 52 -11.23 7.53 2.17
CA ILE A 52 -12.23 8.61 2.25
C ILE A 52 -11.91 9.59 3.38
N VAL A 53 -11.27 9.10 4.44
CA VAL A 53 -11.06 9.85 5.68
C VAL A 53 -9.83 10.76 5.60
N ASN A 54 -8.82 10.31 4.88
CA ASN A 54 -7.54 11.01 4.77
C ASN A 54 -7.08 11.13 3.33
N PRO A 55 -7.67 11.98 2.51
CA PRO A 55 -7.23 12.21 1.13
C PRO A 55 -5.87 12.95 1.13
N TYR A 56 -4.84 12.31 1.65
CA TYR A 56 -3.48 12.88 1.75
C TYR A 56 -2.78 13.01 0.41
N PHE A 57 -3.28 12.28 -0.58
CA PHE A 57 -2.67 12.22 -1.88
C PHE A 57 -3.57 12.88 -2.92
N ARG A 58 -3.25 14.11 -3.30
CA ARG A 58 -3.97 14.80 -4.36
C ARG A 58 -3.33 14.48 -5.70
N ALA A 59 -4.14 14.12 -6.69
CA ALA A 59 -3.67 13.88 -8.06
C ALA A 59 -2.85 15.06 -8.61
N ALA A 60 -3.20 16.30 -8.25
CA ALA A 60 -2.44 17.49 -8.60
C ALA A 60 -1.02 17.47 -8.02
N ASP A 61 -0.91 17.19 -6.71
CA ASP A 61 0.40 17.18 -6.03
C ASP A 61 1.33 16.09 -6.59
N PHE A 62 0.78 14.99 -7.10
CA PHE A 62 1.57 13.94 -7.75
C PHE A 62 2.10 14.41 -9.12
N LYS A 63 1.25 14.99 -9.95
CA LYS A 63 1.67 15.48 -11.28
C LYS A 63 2.77 16.53 -11.17
N ASP A 64 2.69 17.39 -10.16
CA ASP A 64 3.71 18.42 -9.91
C ASP A 64 5.05 17.83 -9.45
N LYS A 65 5.00 16.75 -8.64
CA LYS A 65 6.20 16.08 -8.15
C LYS A 65 6.88 15.17 -9.19
N PHE A 66 6.11 14.58 -10.10
CA PHE A 66 6.57 13.59 -11.07
C PHE A 66 6.11 13.96 -12.50
N PRO A 67 6.57 15.09 -13.05
CA PRO A 67 6.20 15.50 -14.41
C PRO A 67 6.68 14.46 -15.42
N GLY A 68 5.77 14.02 -16.30
CA GLY A 68 6.07 13.01 -17.32
C GLY A 68 5.95 11.55 -16.85
N SER A 69 5.46 11.30 -15.62
CA SER A 69 5.12 9.97 -15.15
C SER A 69 3.94 9.37 -15.93
N ASN A 70 4.00 8.06 -16.18
CA ASN A 70 2.91 7.27 -16.77
C ASN A 70 1.97 6.68 -15.70
N ILE A 71 1.83 7.40 -14.59
CA ILE A 71 0.97 7.03 -13.47
C ILE A 71 -0.26 7.94 -13.48
N GLU A 72 -1.43 7.34 -13.46
CA GLU A 72 -2.72 8.01 -13.29
C GLU A 72 -3.21 7.84 -11.85
N ILE A 73 -3.48 8.94 -11.16
CA ILE A 73 -4.10 8.90 -9.81
C ILE A 73 -5.59 9.13 -9.96
N ILE A 74 -6.37 8.19 -9.44
CA ILE A 74 -7.84 8.20 -9.50
C ILE A 74 -8.36 8.34 -8.06
N CYS A 75 -8.90 9.51 -7.77
CA CYS A 75 -9.49 9.84 -6.47
C CYS A 75 -11.02 9.97 -6.59
N PRO A 76 -11.77 9.84 -5.48
CA PRO A 76 -13.19 10.11 -5.47
C PRO A 76 -13.48 11.55 -5.94
N PRO A 77 -14.53 11.77 -6.77
CA PRO A 77 -14.82 13.10 -7.34
C PRO A 77 -15.15 14.18 -6.29
N TYR A 78 -15.43 13.80 -5.06
CA TYR A 78 -15.87 14.69 -3.98
C TYR A 78 -14.92 14.74 -2.77
N ALA A 79 -13.68 14.29 -2.90
CA ALA A 79 -12.67 14.35 -1.82
C ALA A 79 -12.41 15.78 -1.25
N ASN A 80 -12.99 16.82 -1.85
CA ASN A 80 -12.85 18.23 -1.45
C ASN A 80 -14.20 18.94 -1.16
N THR A 81 -15.29 18.23 -0.95
CA THR A 81 -16.60 18.84 -0.66
C THR A 81 -17.11 18.38 0.71
N ASN A 82 -17.76 19.30 1.45
CA ASN A 82 -18.43 19.03 2.74
C ASN A 82 -19.75 18.23 2.59
N LEU A 83 -19.90 17.44 1.54
CA LEU A 83 -21.08 16.61 1.31
C LEU A 83 -20.92 15.26 2.01
N ASP A 84 -21.94 14.89 2.77
CA ASP A 84 -22.00 13.65 3.53
C ASP A 84 -21.77 12.41 2.64
N ILE A 85 -20.77 11.61 3.04
CA ILE A 85 -20.42 10.27 2.54
C ILE A 85 -20.34 10.18 1.00
N PRO A 86 -19.16 10.41 0.41
CA PRO A 86 -18.97 10.14 -1.01
C PRO A 86 -19.14 8.64 -1.27
N VAL A 87 -20.12 8.30 -2.10
CA VAL A 87 -20.26 6.93 -2.60
C VAL A 87 -19.07 6.66 -3.51
N LEU A 88 -18.09 5.89 -3.02
CA LEU A 88 -16.97 5.42 -3.84
C LEU A 88 -17.54 4.51 -4.94
N ASN A 89 -17.53 4.98 -6.17
CA ASN A 89 -17.99 4.22 -7.32
C ASN A 89 -16.91 4.25 -8.41
N PHE A 90 -15.84 3.45 -8.18
CA PHE A 90 -14.80 3.26 -9.18
C PHE A 90 -15.17 2.11 -10.11
N ASP A 91 -15.02 2.29 -11.40
CA ASP A 91 -15.05 1.19 -12.35
C ASP A 91 -13.68 0.51 -12.41
N ILE A 92 -13.39 -0.30 -11.37
CA ILE A 92 -12.10 -1.01 -11.24
C ILE A 92 -11.87 -1.94 -12.43
N GLU A 93 -12.92 -2.55 -12.98
CA GLU A 93 -12.79 -3.42 -14.14
C GLU A 93 -12.33 -2.65 -15.40
N ARG A 94 -12.89 -1.46 -15.63
CA ARG A 94 -12.47 -0.58 -16.73
C ARG A 94 -11.04 -0.09 -16.52
N ILE A 95 -10.71 0.37 -15.30
CA ILE A 95 -9.35 0.82 -14.93
C ILE A 95 -8.35 -0.31 -15.19
N ALA A 96 -8.66 -1.55 -14.78
CA ALA A 96 -7.79 -2.69 -15.01
C ALA A 96 -7.62 -3.06 -16.48
N LYS A 97 -8.60 -2.76 -17.34
CA LYS A 97 -8.46 -2.94 -18.80
C LYS A 97 -7.61 -1.86 -19.46
N GLU A 98 -7.65 -0.63 -18.93
CA GLU A 98 -6.96 0.54 -19.50
C GLU A 98 -5.52 0.72 -18.96
N SER A 99 -5.11 -0.08 -17.96
CA SER A 99 -3.78 -0.01 -17.33
C SER A 99 -3.11 -1.37 -17.32
N ASP A 100 -1.78 -1.38 -17.34
CA ASP A 100 -0.99 -2.60 -17.17
C ASP A 100 -0.99 -3.04 -15.69
N PHE A 101 -0.95 -2.06 -14.77
CA PHE A 101 -0.99 -2.28 -13.33
C PHE A 101 -1.99 -1.34 -12.66
N VAL A 102 -2.67 -1.84 -11.63
CA VAL A 102 -3.57 -1.07 -10.77
C VAL A 102 -3.13 -1.25 -9.32
N VAL A 103 -2.84 -0.16 -8.64
CA VAL A 103 -2.58 -0.13 -7.20
C VAL A 103 -3.78 0.50 -6.52
N ILE A 104 -4.36 -0.19 -5.54
CA ILE A 104 -5.52 0.29 -4.80
C ILE A 104 -5.09 0.54 -3.35
N ASP A 105 -5.15 1.80 -2.93
CA ASP A 105 -4.87 2.22 -1.55
C ASP A 105 -6.18 2.29 -0.77
N VAL A 106 -6.33 1.42 0.23
CA VAL A 106 -7.55 1.29 1.01
C VAL A 106 -7.40 1.99 2.36
N GLY A 107 -8.41 2.75 2.78
CA GLY A 107 -8.46 3.35 4.12
C GLY A 107 -8.25 2.31 5.22
N GLY A 108 -7.59 2.71 6.30
CA GLY A 108 -7.21 1.82 7.40
C GLY A 108 -8.29 1.65 8.48
N ASP A 109 -9.52 1.98 8.18
CA ASP A 109 -10.69 1.91 9.05
C ASP A 109 -11.77 0.97 8.50
N ASP A 110 -12.85 0.79 9.26
CA ASP A 110 -13.99 -0.03 8.87
C ASP A 110 -14.64 0.46 7.57
N ALA A 111 -14.69 1.78 7.36
CA ALA A 111 -15.27 2.35 6.14
C ALA A 111 -14.47 1.95 4.89
N GLY A 112 -13.13 1.96 4.98
CA GLY A 112 -12.25 1.47 3.93
C GLY A 112 -12.44 -0.01 3.64
N ALA A 113 -12.55 -0.84 4.69
CA ALA A 113 -12.81 -2.27 4.53
C ALA A 113 -14.17 -2.54 3.86
N TYR A 114 -15.24 -1.86 4.28
CA TYR A 114 -16.56 -1.98 3.64
C TYR A 114 -16.54 -1.49 2.18
N ALA A 115 -15.84 -0.40 1.89
CA ALA A 115 -15.69 0.11 0.53
C ALA A 115 -15.00 -0.92 -0.37
N LEU A 116 -13.92 -1.55 0.11
CA LEU A 116 -13.22 -2.62 -0.60
C LEU A 116 -14.13 -3.81 -0.90
N GLY A 117 -14.96 -4.21 0.06
CA GLY A 117 -15.89 -5.34 -0.07
C GLY A 117 -16.85 -5.25 -1.27
N ARG A 118 -17.18 -4.03 -1.72
CA ARG A 118 -18.04 -3.80 -2.90
C ARG A 118 -17.40 -4.26 -4.21
N TYR A 119 -16.08 -4.38 -4.25
CA TYR A 119 -15.33 -4.80 -5.44
C TYR A 119 -14.93 -6.28 -5.42
N ARG A 120 -15.43 -7.06 -4.46
CA ARG A 120 -15.13 -8.48 -4.31
C ARG A 120 -15.28 -9.26 -5.63
N SER A 121 -16.37 -9.07 -6.35
CA SER A 121 -16.63 -9.76 -7.63
C SER A 121 -15.56 -9.46 -8.71
N VAL A 122 -15.00 -8.26 -8.70
CA VAL A 122 -13.91 -7.88 -9.61
C VAL A 122 -12.64 -8.65 -9.24
N PHE A 123 -12.29 -8.70 -7.95
CA PHE A 123 -11.11 -9.42 -7.50
C PHE A 123 -11.24 -10.93 -7.69
N GLU A 124 -12.42 -11.50 -7.52
CA GLU A 124 -12.70 -12.90 -7.84
C GLU A 124 -12.50 -13.18 -9.34
N LYS A 125 -12.96 -12.29 -10.22
CA LYS A 125 -12.75 -12.39 -11.67
C LYS A 125 -11.27 -12.34 -12.06
N TYR A 126 -10.47 -11.55 -11.37
CA TYR A 126 -9.02 -11.40 -11.57
C TYR A 126 -8.19 -12.17 -10.53
N ALA A 127 -8.73 -13.24 -9.91
CA ALA A 127 -8.09 -13.90 -8.76
C ALA A 127 -6.63 -14.32 -9.00
N GLY A 128 -6.29 -14.80 -10.19
CA GLY A 128 -4.91 -15.18 -10.57
C GLY A 128 -3.97 -13.97 -10.77
N GLU A 129 -4.52 -12.78 -11.00
CA GLU A 129 -3.82 -11.55 -11.34
C GLU A 129 -3.96 -10.49 -10.24
N THR A 130 -4.62 -10.82 -9.13
CA THR A 130 -4.82 -9.93 -7.97
C THR A 130 -3.98 -10.37 -6.79
N GLU A 131 -3.42 -9.41 -6.07
CA GLU A 131 -2.76 -9.59 -4.80
C GLU A 131 -3.34 -8.63 -3.77
N ILE A 132 -3.78 -9.16 -2.65
CA ILE A 132 -4.32 -8.40 -1.51
C ILE A 132 -3.27 -8.41 -0.42
N ILE A 133 -2.59 -7.29 -0.25
CA ILE A 133 -1.46 -7.14 0.65
C ILE A 133 -1.91 -6.53 1.97
N TYR A 134 -1.69 -7.23 3.07
CA TYR A 134 -1.80 -6.65 4.39
C TYR A 134 -0.50 -5.95 4.76
N VAL A 135 -0.55 -4.63 4.89
CA VAL A 135 0.58 -3.78 5.29
C VAL A 135 0.50 -3.53 6.79
N PHE A 136 1.57 -3.80 7.50
CA PHE A 136 1.65 -3.58 8.94
C PHE A 136 2.96 -2.90 9.36
N SER A 137 2.99 -2.37 10.58
CA SER A 137 4.16 -1.77 11.21
C SER A 137 4.21 -2.10 12.69
N MET A 138 5.34 -2.62 13.16
CA MET A 138 5.62 -2.87 14.57
C MET A 138 5.58 -1.58 15.42
N TYR A 139 5.90 -0.45 14.80
CA TYR A 139 5.98 0.85 15.48
C TYR A 139 4.69 1.67 15.42
N ARG A 140 3.58 1.04 15.00
CA ARG A 140 2.28 1.72 14.87
C ARG A 140 1.69 2.19 16.19
N GLY A 141 2.04 1.56 17.28
CA GLY A 141 1.63 1.93 18.63
C GLY A 141 2.67 1.48 19.66
N PRO A 142 2.59 1.98 20.88
CA PRO A 142 3.67 1.80 21.86
C PRO A 142 3.88 0.34 22.30
N LYS A 143 2.96 -0.58 21.99
CA LYS A 143 3.03 -1.99 22.40
C LYS A 143 2.19 -2.93 21.52
N ILE A 144 2.08 -2.67 20.22
CA ILE A 144 1.32 -3.59 19.35
C ILE A 144 2.03 -4.95 19.29
N THR A 145 1.29 -6.03 19.47
CA THR A 145 1.81 -7.41 19.37
C THR A 145 1.57 -8.00 17.99
N ALA A 146 2.25 -9.10 17.67
CA ALA A 146 2.03 -9.82 16.42
C ALA A 146 0.62 -10.46 16.39
N GLU A 147 0.12 -10.89 17.54
CA GLU A 147 -1.23 -11.42 17.72
C GLU A 147 -2.29 -10.37 17.40
N GLU A 148 -2.21 -9.18 18.01
CA GLU A 148 -3.11 -8.05 17.73
C GLU A 148 -3.04 -7.63 16.26
N THR A 149 -1.84 -7.66 15.66
CA THR A 149 -1.66 -7.36 14.23
C THR A 149 -2.39 -8.37 13.35
N ALA A 150 -2.33 -9.66 13.69
CA ALA A 150 -3.06 -10.71 12.98
C ALA A 150 -4.59 -10.60 13.21
N GLU A 151 -5.03 -10.27 14.42
CA GLU A 151 -6.45 -10.06 14.75
C GLU A 151 -7.05 -8.92 13.90
N ILE A 152 -6.36 -7.76 13.83
CA ILE A 152 -6.78 -6.63 12.99
C ILE A 152 -6.90 -7.05 11.52
N MET A 153 -5.96 -7.86 11.00
CA MET A 153 -6.06 -8.37 9.64
C MET A 153 -7.34 -9.20 9.45
N TYR A 154 -7.65 -10.09 10.40
CA TYR A 154 -8.87 -10.91 10.33
C TYR A 154 -10.15 -10.07 10.46
N GLU A 155 -10.14 -9.00 11.25
CA GLU A 155 -11.26 -8.06 11.33
C GLU A 155 -11.51 -7.38 9.99
N ILE A 156 -10.46 -6.88 9.32
CA ILE A 156 -10.53 -6.30 7.98
C ILE A 156 -11.07 -7.31 6.97
N GLU A 157 -10.52 -8.53 6.94
CA GLU A 157 -11.00 -9.60 6.05
C GLU A 157 -12.48 -9.93 6.29
N ASN A 158 -12.91 -9.96 7.55
CA ASN A 158 -14.29 -10.21 7.91
C ASN A 158 -15.22 -9.06 7.50
N ALA A 159 -14.77 -7.83 7.56
CA ALA A 159 -15.53 -6.67 7.13
C ALA A 159 -15.67 -6.61 5.60
N CYS A 160 -14.59 -6.75 4.85
CA CYS A 160 -14.62 -6.68 3.38
C CYS A 160 -15.01 -8.00 2.70
N LYS A 161 -15.00 -9.13 3.39
CA LYS A 161 -15.22 -10.49 2.84
C LYS A 161 -14.21 -10.88 1.75
N ILE A 162 -13.00 -10.34 1.83
CA ILE A 162 -11.89 -10.60 0.92
C ILE A 162 -10.71 -11.07 1.76
N LYS A 163 -10.01 -12.11 1.29
CA LYS A 163 -8.84 -12.65 1.99
C LYS A 163 -7.56 -11.98 1.54
N CYS A 164 -6.69 -11.65 2.49
CA CYS A 164 -5.33 -11.24 2.21
C CYS A 164 -4.55 -12.41 1.61
N THR A 165 -3.62 -12.12 0.70
CA THR A 165 -2.80 -13.11 0.00
C THR A 165 -1.33 -13.00 0.36
N ALA A 166 -0.91 -11.86 0.88
CA ALA A 166 0.47 -11.57 1.21
C ALA A 166 0.60 -10.52 2.33
N LEU A 167 1.79 -10.46 2.93
CA LEU A 167 2.17 -9.52 3.97
C LEU A 167 3.31 -8.61 3.51
N VAL A 168 3.25 -7.35 3.93
CA VAL A 168 4.36 -6.41 3.81
C VAL A 168 4.67 -5.79 5.17
N ASN A 169 5.92 -5.92 5.60
CA ASN A 169 6.44 -5.26 6.78
C ASN A 169 6.89 -3.83 6.40
N ASN A 170 6.14 -2.83 6.85
CA ASN A 170 6.47 -1.41 6.69
C ASN A 170 6.83 -0.76 8.03
N SER A 171 7.56 -1.50 8.90
CA SER A 171 7.98 -1.01 10.20
C SER A 171 9.07 0.06 10.06
N ASN A 172 8.72 1.29 10.38
CA ASN A 172 9.63 2.43 10.32
C ASN A 172 9.24 3.50 11.36
N LEU A 173 10.19 4.36 11.68
CA LEU A 173 10.06 5.52 12.57
C LEU A 173 10.13 6.85 11.78
N GLY A 174 9.69 6.85 10.52
CA GLY A 174 9.78 8.01 9.64
C GLY A 174 11.24 8.44 9.39
N ALA A 175 11.56 9.71 9.67
CA ALA A 175 12.91 10.25 9.47
C ALA A 175 13.97 9.66 10.43
N GLU A 176 13.57 9.06 11.54
CA GLU A 176 14.47 8.45 12.53
C GLU A 176 14.78 6.97 12.22
N THR A 177 14.25 6.45 11.11
CA THR A 177 14.48 5.06 10.73
C THR A 177 15.93 4.85 10.31
N VAL A 178 16.60 3.92 10.98
CA VAL A 178 17.91 3.37 10.59
C VAL A 178 17.75 1.90 10.23
N TYR A 179 18.75 1.29 9.59
CA TYR A 179 18.66 -0.12 9.18
C TYR A 179 18.37 -1.06 10.37
N ARG A 180 18.97 -0.80 11.51
CA ARG A 180 18.70 -1.54 12.75
C ARG A 180 17.22 -1.50 13.15
N THR A 181 16.54 -0.37 12.98
CA THR A 181 15.07 -0.25 13.22
C THR A 181 14.28 -1.26 12.38
N VAL A 182 14.70 -1.44 11.13
CA VAL A 182 14.06 -2.41 10.23
C VAL A 182 14.39 -3.84 10.62
N GLU A 183 15.66 -4.14 11.00
CA GLU A 183 16.08 -5.46 11.45
C GLU A 183 15.38 -5.91 12.74
N GLU A 184 15.21 -5.01 13.70
CA GLU A 184 14.50 -5.28 14.96
C GLU A 184 13.04 -5.69 14.74
N SER A 185 12.42 -5.29 13.62
CA SER A 185 11.07 -5.71 13.26
C SER A 185 10.96 -7.09 12.60
N GLU A 186 12.08 -7.75 12.32
CA GLU A 186 12.08 -9.01 11.56
C GLU A 186 11.44 -10.15 12.34
N GLU A 187 11.77 -10.31 13.63
CA GLU A 187 11.17 -11.32 14.49
C GLU A 187 9.65 -11.15 14.61
N PHE A 188 9.21 -9.89 14.80
CA PHE A 188 7.80 -9.54 14.82
C PHE A 188 7.11 -9.92 13.50
N SER A 189 7.73 -9.59 12.38
CA SER A 189 7.22 -9.89 11.05
C SER A 189 7.13 -11.39 10.77
N CYS A 190 8.12 -12.18 11.21
CA CYS A 190 8.09 -13.64 11.16
C CYS A 190 6.88 -14.17 11.92
N LYS A 191 6.67 -13.69 13.14
CA LYS A 191 5.56 -14.14 13.99
C LYS A 191 4.20 -13.80 13.38
N VAL A 192 4.02 -12.62 12.78
CA VAL A 192 2.79 -12.27 12.05
C VAL A 192 2.55 -13.25 10.89
N SER A 193 3.60 -13.60 10.14
CA SER A 193 3.51 -14.57 9.05
C SER A 193 3.12 -15.98 9.54
N GLU A 194 3.68 -16.43 10.65
CA GLU A 194 3.33 -17.72 11.27
C GLU A 194 1.86 -17.75 11.73
N LEU A 195 1.39 -16.68 12.40
CA LEU A 195 0.03 -16.58 12.91
C LEU A 195 -1.02 -16.53 11.79
N THR A 196 -0.70 -15.86 10.68
CA THR A 196 -1.63 -15.67 9.56
C THR A 196 -1.52 -16.76 8.49
N GLY A 197 -0.39 -17.47 8.43
CA GLY A 197 -0.09 -18.44 7.37
C GLY A 197 0.22 -17.78 6.02
N LEU A 198 0.38 -16.44 5.98
CA LEU A 198 0.60 -15.71 4.73
C LEU A 198 2.10 -15.46 4.47
N PRO A 199 2.52 -15.48 3.18
CA PRO A 199 3.89 -15.18 2.81
C PRO A 199 4.21 -13.70 3.02
N ARG A 200 5.41 -13.41 3.53
CA ARG A 200 6.01 -12.07 3.53
C ARG A 200 6.69 -11.84 2.19
N ILE A 201 6.20 -10.91 1.40
CA ILE A 201 6.72 -10.69 0.04
C ILE A 201 7.93 -9.75 0.02
N PHE A 202 7.91 -8.72 0.84
CA PHE A 202 9.05 -7.83 1.09
C PHE A 202 8.88 -7.07 2.40
N ARG A 203 9.97 -6.42 2.84
CA ARG A 203 9.94 -5.39 3.89
C ARG A 203 10.36 -4.05 3.30
N CYS A 204 9.78 -2.96 3.78
CA CYS A 204 10.11 -1.62 3.35
C CYS A 204 11.34 -1.10 4.09
N VAL A 205 12.29 -0.53 3.33
CA VAL A 205 13.50 0.10 3.86
C VAL A 205 13.62 1.51 3.27
N PRO A 206 13.95 2.55 4.06
CA PRO A 206 14.21 3.87 3.51
C PRO A 206 15.25 3.83 2.39
N ALA A 207 14.95 4.49 1.27
CA ALA A 207 15.77 4.42 0.04
C ALA A 207 17.18 5.06 0.17
N ASP A 208 17.43 5.82 1.23
CA ASP A 208 18.71 6.42 1.58
C ASP A 208 19.60 5.50 2.44
N ILE A 209 19.05 4.42 2.96
CA ILE A 209 19.80 3.38 3.67
C ILE A 209 20.49 2.50 2.63
N LYS A 210 21.83 2.31 2.79
CA LYS A 210 22.65 1.54 1.86
C LYS A 210 22.68 0.05 2.15
N GLU A 211 22.44 -0.33 3.40
CA GLU A 211 22.33 -1.72 3.80
C GLU A 211 20.99 -2.27 3.31
N ASN A 212 21.03 -3.38 2.58
CA ASN A 212 19.83 -3.98 1.97
C ASN A 212 19.91 -5.51 2.06
N GLY A 213 18.79 -6.12 2.42
CA GLY A 213 18.58 -7.57 2.33
C GLY A 213 17.96 -7.98 0.99
N ASN A 214 17.93 -9.28 0.73
CA ASN A 214 17.42 -9.81 -0.55
C ASN A 214 15.93 -9.51 -0.81
N ASN A 215 15.15 -9.21 0.23
CA ASN A 215 13.71 -8.92 0.16
C ASN A 215 13.39 -7.49 0.58
N ASP A 216 14.34 -6.57 0.48
CA ASP A 216 14.13 -5.18 0.85
C ASP A 216 13.58 -4.38 -0.32
N PHE A 217 12.48 -3.67 -0.08
CA PHE A 217 11.89 -2.74 -1.02
C PHE A 217 12.23 -1.30 -0.60
N PRO A 218 12.98 -0.54 -1.40
CA PRO A 218 13.38 0.81 -1.05
C PRO A 218 12.18 1.75 -1.15
N VAL A 219 11.83 2.40 -0.05
CA VAL A 219 10.73 3.38 0.00
C VAL A 219 11.29 4.79 0.21
N ARG A 220 10.75 5.75 -0.54
CA ARG A 220 10.97 7.18 -0.37
C ARG A 220 9.80 7.77 0.39
N ARG A 221 10.05 8.77 1.22
CA ARG A 221 8.99 9.52 1.88
C ARG A 221 8.41 10.54 0.90
N LEU A 222 7.34 10.18 0.22
CA LEU A 222 6.71 10.96 -0.85
C LEU A 222 5.42 11.66 -0.38
N VAL A 223 4.73 11.03 0.56
CA VAL A 223 3.52 11.57 1.18
C VAL A 223 3.91 12.36 2.42
N ARG A 224 3.55 13.65 2.44
CA ARG A 224 3.73 14.51 3.63
C ARG A 224 2.49 14.46 4.49
N LEU A 225 2.70 14.44 5.80
CA LEU A 225 1.60 14.56 6.74
C LEU A 225 1.11 16.03 6.79
N PRO A 226 -0.19 16.28 7.03
CA PRO A 226 -0.76 17.63 6.98
C PRO A 226 -0.11 18.64 7.93
N TRP A 227 0.62 18.16 8.93
CA TRP A 227 1.32 18.99 9.92
C TRP A 227 2.82 19.17 9.65
N GLU A 228 3.32 18.71 8.53
CA GLU A 228 4.68 18.94 8.00
C GLU A 228 4.62 19.93 6.83
#